data_964bbc888d200f5d3a1aa9138797fc74
#
_entry.id   964bbc888d200f5d3a1aa9138797fc74
#
_cell.length_a   1.000
_cell.length_b   1.000
_cell.length_c   1.000
_cell.angle_alpha   90.00
_cell.angle_beta   90.00
_cell.angle_gamma   90.00
#
_symmetry.space_group_name_H-M   'P 1'
#
loop_
_entity.id
_entity.type
_entity.pdbx_description
1 polymer ?
#
loop_
_entity_poly.entity_id
_entity_poly.type
_entity_poly.pdbx_seq_one_letter_code
_entity_poly.pdbx_strand_id
1 'polypeptide(L)'
;MKCQLCQVFVRILEDVKEKENKIMARKDYDQFADELIAAVGGKENIVSVTNCMTRLCFVLADESIVKDDEVKKIKGVMSVVHGAGQYQIPIGTYVSDLCPVVKAKLGLTEDAMAAGKAKAESMRVVKKDSFFNKFFKAISGCILPMIAPMAAGGIIKGVLTILTTFGVLTSDNGIYLILYAAADALMYFMPIIVGFSAGKVFGMNPYTAAVIGAAMLYPKLAAFVGAEETLTFFGLKVTMLDYSQTMLPILLAVFVASWIEKAAKKIIPQMLQLMFVPTVVLVITLPLTLLVVGPVMAGVSNALATGVNALYNAVPVVCGGVLGAFWQLFVMMGVHSAMLPIILNNLTTLGYCPVNAILGLTVWALAGVALGYALKVKDGETRATAFGTMASALCGITEPVIYTVALTNFKRFICAFVGGGVAGVIGGILGIKFYTWGGDGIFRIPSMINPAGLDISFWGFLICAAIAFVVSAIGSYAVTSADEKA
;
A
#
# COMPACT_ATOMS: atom_id res chain seq x y z
N MET A 1 15.14 -34.84 12.24
CA MET A 1 15.33 -34.60 10.79
C MET A 1 15.43 -33.11 10.55
N LYS A 2 16.63 -32.57 10.32
CA LYS A 2 16.79 -31.13 9.97
C LYS A 2 16.30 -30.97 8.52
N CYS A 3 15.26 -30.18 8.33
CA CYS A 3 14.66 -29.95 7.03
C CYS A 3 15.69 -29.33 6.06
N GLN A 4 16.16 -30.06 5.06
CA GLN A 4 17.08 -29.60 4.03
C GLN A 4 16.55 -28.32 3.33
N LEU A 5 15.25 -28.17 3.21
CA LEU A 5 14.61 -26.95 2.67
C LEU A 5 14.88 -25.72 3.55
N CYS A 6 14.83 -25.83 4.88
CA CYS A 6 15.18 -24.75 5.79
C CYS A 6 16.65 -24.30 5.64
N GLN A 7 17.56 -25.25 5.44
CA GLN A 7 18.99 -24.91 5.25
C GLN A 7 19.27 -24.25 3.92
N VAL A 8 18.56 -24.65 2.85
CA VAL A 8 18.64 -24.01 1.54
C VAL A 8 18.04 -22.59 1.60
N PHE A 9 16.91 -22.41 2.28
CA PHE A 9 16.26 -21.10 2.42
C PHE A 9 17.11 -20.13 3.27
N VAL A 10 17.70 -20.61 4.36
CA VAL A 10 18.62 -19.81 5.19
C VAL A 10 19.87 -19.43 4.39
N ARG A 11 20.46 -20.34 3.61
CA ARG A 11 21.61 -20.05 2.74
C ARG A 11 21.28 -19.03 1.66
N ILE A 12 20.10 -19.14 1.02
CA ILE A 12 19.65 -18.15 0.02
C ILE A 12 19.47 -16.78 0.69
N LEU A 13 18.89 -16.73 1.89
CA LEU A 13 18.74 -15.48 2.64
C LEU A 13 20.08 -14.90 3.09
N GLU A 14 21.04 -15.73 3.47
CA GLU A 14 22.40 -15.31 3.83
C GLU A 14 23.16 -14.80 2.60
N ASP A 15 23.07 -15.47 1.46
CA ASP A 15 23.67 -15.04 0.19
C ASP A 15 23.05 -13.74 -0.34
N VAL A 16 21.74 -13.56 -0.20
CA VAL A 16 21.05 -12.31 -0.53
C VAL A 16 21.49 -11.19 0.41
N LYS A 17 21.54 -11.46 1.71
CA LYS A 17 21.99 -10.51 2.73
C LYS A 17 23.45 -10.13 2.59
N GLU A 18 24.31 -11.07 2.20
CA GLU A 18 25.74 -10.81 1.94
C GLU A 18 25.95 -10.01 0.65
N LYS A 19 25.12 -10.22 -0.37
CA LYS A 19 25.10 -9.40 -1.58
C LYS A 19 24.52 -8.00 -1.32
N GLU A 20 23.46 -7.88 -0.53
CA GLU A 20 22.92 -6.57 -0.12
C GLU A 20 23.92 -5.80 0.76
N ASN A 21 24.61 -6.45 1.70
CA ASN A 21 25.66 -5.84 2.51
C ASN A 21 26.91 -5.43 1.70
N LYS A 22 27.16 -6.07 0.55
CA LYS A 22 28.21 -5.64 -0.40
C LYS A 22 27.81 -4.41 -1.22
N ILE A 23 26.51 -4.10 -1.32
CA ILE A 23 26.03 -2.98 -2.13
C ILE A 23 26.15 -1.65 -1.38
N MET A 24 26.02 -1.62 -0.05
CA MET A 24 26.35 -0.44 0.77
C MET A 24 26.74 -0.85 2.20
N ALA A 25 28.01 -0.74 2.53
CA ALA A 25 28.49 -0.85 3.90
C ALA A 25 27.93 0.31 4.74
N ARG A 26 27.71 0.12 6.06
CA ARG A 26 27.17 1.13 6.99
C ARG A 26 27.95 2.47 6.96
N LYS A 27 29.18 2.47 6.50
CA LYS A 27 30.01 3.67 6.23
C LYS A 27 29.47 4.51 5.06
N ASP A 28 28.82 3.86 4.09
CA ASP A 28 28.31 4.53 2.89
C ASP A 28 27.00 5.28 3.17
N TYR A 29 26.18 4.86 4.15
CA TYR A 29 24.96 5.59 4.54
C TYR A 29 25.24 6.95 5.16
N ASP A 30 26.32 7.07 5.91
CA ASP A 30 26.72 8.35 6.52
C ASP A 30 27.17 9.34 5.46
N GLN A 31 28.00 8.91 4.52
CA GLN A 31 28.45 9.74 3.40
C GLN A 31 27.28 10.08 2.49
N PHE A 32 26.44 9.10 2.16
CA PHE A 32 25.29 9.30 1.30
C PHE A 32 24.27 10.26 1.91
N ALA A 33 24.03 10.21 3.21
CA ALA A 33 23.21 11.16 3.93
C ALA A 33 23.77 12.59 3.85
N ASP A 34 25.09 12.76 4.00
CA ASP A 34 25.73 14.06 3.91
C ASP A 34 25.63 14.64 2.50
N GLU A 35 25.87 13.81 1.47
CA GLU A 35 25.72 14.22 0.06
C GLU A 35 24.29 14.68 -0.24
N LEU A 36 23.27 13.91 0.23
CA LEU A 36 21.87 14.28 0.04
C LEU A 36 21.50 15.57 0.79
N ILE A 37 21.92 15.70 2.05
CA ILE A 37 21.64 16.93 2.83
C ILE A 37 22.26 18.16 2.15
N ALA A 38 23.49 18.04 1.67
CA ALA A 38 24.15 19.13 0.97
C ALA A 38 23.45 19.49 -0.34
N ALA A 39 23.06 18.48 -1.13
CA ALA A 39 22.43 18.66 -2.44
C ALA A 39 21.02 19.27 -2.37
N VAL A 40 20.29 19.06 -1.28
CA VAL A 40 18.96 19.67 -1.08
C VAL A 40 19.01 21.04 -0.39
N GLY A 41 20.20 21.66 -0.33
CA GLY A 41 20.39 23.03 0.19
C GLY A 41 20.81 23.10 1.66
N GLY A 42 21.31 21.98 2.22
CA GLY A 42 21.83 21.92 3.59
C GLY A 42 20.77 21.78 4.66
N LYS A 43 21.23 21.70 5.92
CA LYS A 43 20.34 21.49 7.08
C LYS A 43 19.30 22.57 7.26
N GLU A 44 19.63 23.80 6.94
CA GLU A 44 18.75 24.97 7.13
C GLU A 44 17.57 24.98 6.16
N ASN A 45 17.75 24.34 4.99
CA ASN A 45 16.68 24.22 4.00
C ASN A 45 15.74 23.03 4.27
N ILE A 46 16.10 22.10 5.15
CA ILE A 46 15.31 20.91 5.43
C ILE A 46 14.40 21.16 6.63
N VAL A 47 13.11 21.26 6.38
CA VAL A 47 12.08 21.45 7.41
C VAL A 47 11.70 20.11 8.06
N SER A 48 11.57 19.05 7.26
CA SER A 48 11.34 17.68 7.75
C SER A 48 11.76 16.65 6.73
N VAL A 49 12.07 15.45 7.21
CA VAL A 49 12.36 14.29 6.38
C VAL A 49 11.54 13.10 6.84
N THR A 50 10.94 12.41 5.88
CA THR A 50 10.20 11.17 6.07
C THR A 50 10.56 10.20 4.97
N ASN A 51 10.18 8.94 5.10
CA ASN A 51 10.32 7.98 4.02
C ASN A 51 8.97 7.34 3.68
N CYS A 52 8.81 7.01 2.42
CA CYS A 52 7.83 6.05 1.92
C CYS A 52 8.54 4.71 1.66
N MET A 53 7.90 3.77 0.97
CA MET A 53 8.47 2.42 0.77
C MET A 53 9.86 2.44 0.07
N THR A 54 10.06 3.35 -0.88
CA THR A 54 11.29 3.42 -1.69
C THR A 54 11.84 4.84 -1.86
N ARG A 55 11.23 5.83 -1.19
CA ARG A 55 11.55 7.26 -1.37
C ARG A 55 11.88 7.95 -0.07
N LEU A 56 12.92 8.75 -0.08
CA LEU A 56 13.18 9.74 0.95
C LEU A 56 12.45 11.02 0.59
N CYS A 57 11.61 11.53 1.49
CA CYS A 57 10.70 12.63 1.25
C CYS A 57 11.10 13.82 2.13
N PHE A 58 11.60 14.87 1.52
CA PHE A 58 11.96 16.12 2.19
C PHE A 58 10.85 17.15 2.07
N VAL A 59 10.58 17.86 3.15
CA VAL A 59 9.89 19.15 3.09
C VAL A 59 10.95 20.20 3.18
N LEU A 60 11.11 20.98 2.13
CA LEU A 60 12.13 22.02 2.02
C LEU A 60 11.51 23.39 2.31
N ALA A 61 12.30 24.30 2.88
CA ALA A 61 11.90 25.69 3.10
C ALA A 61 11.83 26.44 1.76
N ASP A 62 12.81 26.20 0.89
CA ASP A 62 12.87 26.76 -0.45
C ASP A 62 13.33 25.67 -1.44
N GLU A 63 12.43 25.24 -2.32
CA GLU A 63 12.75 24.26 -3.36
C GLU A 63 13.54 24.89 -4.54
N SER A 64 13.51 26.22 -4.70
CA SER A 64 14.13 26.90 -5.84
C SER A 64 15.67 26.88 -5.81
N ILE A 65 16.26 26.68 -4.65
CA ILE A 65 17.72 26.60 -4.49
C ILE A 65 18.28 25.21 -4.81
N VAL A 66 17.40 24.21 -4.96
CA VAL A 66 17.80 22.82 -5.22
C VAL A 66 17.88 22.58 -6.72
N LYS A 67 19.01 22.06 -7.17
CA LYS A 67 19.21 21.69 -8.58
C LYS A 67 19.01 20.20 -8.74
N ASP A 68 17.90 19.81 -9.34
CA ASP A 68 17.53 18.41 -9.58
C ASP A 68 18.64 17.60 -10.26
N ASP A 69 19.36 18.23 -11.20
CA ASP A 69 20.43 17.56 -11.93
C ASP A 69 21.67 17.26 -11.07
N GLU A 70 21.89 18.03 -10.00
CA GLU A 70 22.96 17.75 -9.04
C GLU A 70 22.54 16.59 -8.10
N VAL A 71 21.29 16.58 -7.64
CA VAL A 71 20.73 15.50 -6.82
C VAL A 71 20.73 14.17 -7.58
N LYS A 72 20.36 14.17 -8.87
CA LYS A 72 20.35 12.97 -9.72
C LYS A 72 21.74 12.38 -9.97
N LYS A 73 22.82 13.15 -9.84
CA LYS A 73 24.19 12.66 -10.02
C LYS A 73 24.70 11.88 -8.81
N ILE A 74 24.05 11.99 -7.67
CA ILE A 74 24.45 11.29 -6.45
C ILE A 74 24.25 9.78 -6.64
N LYS A 75 25.30 9.01 -6.42
CA LYS A 75 25.24 7.54 -6.55
C LYS A 75 24.20 6.96 -5.59
N GLY A 76 23.23 6.22 -6.12
CA GLY A 76 22.12 5.65 -5.33
C GLY A 76 20.80 6.42 -5.44
N VAL A 77 20.81 7.64 -5.99
CA VAL A 77 19.58 8.38 -6.34
C VAL A 77 19.07 7.90 -7.69
N MET A 78 17.82 7.43 -7.73
CA MET A 78 17.21 6.94 -8.97
C MET A 78 16.59 8.05 -9.79
N SER A 79 15.96 9.02 -9.14
CA SER A 79 15.34 10.19 -9.78
C SER A 79 14.97 11.24 -8.72
N VAL A 80 14.40 12.36 -9.17
CA VAL A 80 13.77 13.38 -8.32
C VAL A 80 12.33 13.54 -8.75
N VAL A 81 11.42 13.60 -7.78
CA VAL A 81 9.98 13.75 -8.03
C VAL A 81 9.43 14.85 -7.13
N HIS A 82 8.78 15.84 -7.73
CA HIS A 82 8.05 16.89 -7.03
C HIS A 82 6.58 16.45 -6.88
N GLY A 83 6.14 16.17 -5.67
CA GLY A 83 4.77 15.71 -5.45
C GLY A 83 4.26 15.95 -4.04
N ALA A 84 2.97 16.21 -3.92
CA ALA A 84 2.29 16.45 -2.64
C ALA A 84 2.98 17.51 -1.76
N GLY A 85 3.73 18.44 -2.38
CA GLY A 85 4.52 19.50 -1.71
C GLY A 85 5.70 18.94 -0.93
N GLN A 86 6.30 17.89 -1.43
CA GLN A 86 7.53 17.29 -0.92
C GLN A 86 8.50 17.10 -2.09
N TYR A 87 9.75 17.29 -1.79
CA TYR A 87 10.86 16.94 -2.64
C TYR A 87 11.18 15.46 -2.38
N GLN A 88 10.85 14.60 -3.31
CA GLN A 88 10.93 13.14 -3.13
C GLN A 88 12.12 12.59 -3.92
N ILE A 89 12.98 11.83 -3.25
CA ILE A 89 14.14 11.19 -3.84
C ILE A 89 13.94 9.67 -3.76
N PRO A 90 13.55 9.00 -4.87
CA PRO A 90 13.53 7.54 -4.95
C PRO A 90 14.96 6.99 -4.83
N ILE A 91 15.17 6.10 -3.86
CA ILE A 91 16.48 5.50 -3.55
C ILE A 91 16.40 3.98 -3.37
N GLY A 92 15.21 3.40 -3.45
CA GLY A 92 15.00 1.96 -3.29
C GLY A 92 14.64 1.53 -1.87
N THR A 93 14.71 0.22 -1.61
CA THR A 93 14.22 -0.41 -0.38
C THR A 93 15.02 -0.06 0.87
N TYR A 94 16.28 0.34 0.74
CA TYR A 94 17.15 0.75 1.85
C TYR A 94 16.84 2.14 2.41
N VAL A 95 15.80 2.79 1.92
CA VAL A 95 15.32 4.09 2.46
C VAL A 95 14.95 4.01 3.94
N SER A 96 14.46 2.87 4.41
CA SER A 96 14.14 2.62 5.82
C SER A 96 15.36 2.69 6.73
N ASP A 97 16.53 2.30 6.23
CA ASP A 97 17.79 2.32 6.98
C ASP A 97 18.47 3.69 6.87
N LEU A 98 18.37 4.35 5.72
CA LEU A 98 18.96 5.67 5.48
C LEU A 98 18.19 6.79 6.18
N CYS A 99 16.87 6.76 6.22
CA CYS A 99 16.05 7.82 6.80
C CYS A 99 16.39 8.12 8.28
N PRO A 100 16.58 7.13 9.17
CA PRO A 100 17.06 7.37 10.53
C PRO A 100 18.43 8.05 10.59
N VAL A 101 19.35 7.70 9.69
CA VAL A 101 20.70 8.31 9.61
C VAL A 101 20.57 9.79 9.23
N VAL A 102 19.77 10.10 8.21
CA VAL A 102 19.51 11.48 7.80
C VAL A 102 18.86 12.28 8.94
N LYS A 103 17.88 11.70 9.64
CA LYS A 103 17.23 12.34 10.81
C LYS A 103 18.21 12.64 11.94
N ALA A 104 19.08 11.68 12.26
CA ALA A 104 20.10 11.84 13.30
C ALA A 104 21.09 12.95 12.96
N LYS A 105 21.53 13.03 11.69
CA LYS A 105 22.46 14.09 11.23
C LYS A 105 21.82 15.49 11.24
N LEU A 106 20.51 15.55 11.00
CA LEU A 106 19.74 16.81 11.04
C LEU A 106 19.42 17.25 12.48
N GLY A 107 19.55 16.37 13.48
CA GLY A 107 19.18 16.66 14.86
C GLY A 107 17.65 16.86 15.04
N LEU A 108 16.85 16.29 14.13
CA LEU A 108 15.40 16.43 14.13
C LEU A 108 14.77 15.44 15.13
N THR A 109 14.30 15.99 16.26
CA THR A 109 13.42 15.26 17.18
C THR A 109 11.99 15.17 16.61
N GLU A 110 11.19 14.21 17.07
CA GLU A 110 9.78 14.08 16.60
C GLU A 110 8.98 15.36 16.83
N ASP A 111 9.21 16.06 17.92
CA ASP A 111 8.55 17.32 18.23
C ASP A 111 9.01 18.47 17.31
N ALA A 112 10.31 18.54 16.99
CA ALA A 112 10.85 19.52 16.03
C ALA A 112 10.31 19.29 14.61
N MET A 113 10.12 18.03 14.21
CA MET A 113 9.52 17.69 12.92
C MET A 113 8.03 18.01 12.87
N ALA A 114 7.29 17.84 13.95
CA ALA A 114 5.88 18.24 14.04
C ALA A 114 5.72 19.76 13.95
N ALA A 115 6.53 20.51 14.66
CA ALA A 115 6.57 21.97 14.60
C ALA A 115 7.01 22.49 13.22
N GLY A 116 8.01 21.86 12.59
CA GLY A 116 8.47 22.17 11.26
C GLY A 116 7.40 21.92 10.19
N LYS A 117 6.66 20.80 10.27
CA LYS A 117 5.51 20.52 9.40
C LYS A 117 4.42 21.58 9.53
N ALA A 118 4.05 21.95 10.73
CA ALA A 118 3.04 22.99 10.97
C ALA A 118 3.48 24.34 10.38
N LYS A 119 4.76 24.71 10.51
CA LYS A 119 5.32 25.94 9.95
C LYS A 119 5.39 25.90 8.42
N ALA A 120 5.77 24.77 7.82
CA ALA A 120 5.78 24.60 6.36
C ALA A 120 4.37 24.61 5.77
N GLU A 121 3.38 24.02 6.47
CA GLU A 121 1.97 24.09 6.07
C GLU A 121 1.41 25.52 6.13
N SER A 122 1.87 26.36 7.07
CA SER A 122 1.46 27.76 7.17
C SER A 122 2.13 28.68 6.13
N MET A 123 3.30 28.34 5.63
CA MET A 123 4.04 29.10 4.60
C MET A 123 3.67 28.70 3.16
N ARG A 124 2.98 27.60 2.96
CA ARG A 124 2.52 27.20 1.63
C ARG A 124 1.43 28.15 1.15
N VAL A 125 1.64 28.69 -0.06
CA VAL A 125 0.54 29.20 -0.89
C VAL A 125 -0.34 27.99 -1.20
N VAL A 126 -1.38 27.81 -0.39
CA VAL A 126 -2.31 26.68 -0.44
C VAL A 126 -3.10 26.80 -1.73
N LYS A 127 -2.70 26.10 -2.80
CA LYS A 127 -3.70 25.64 -3.76
C LYS A 127 -4.72 24.86 -2.92
N LYS A 128 -5.94 25.40 -2.80
CA LYS A 128 -7.03 24.76 -2.05
C LYS A 128 -7.16 23.32 -2.54
N ASP A 129 -6.58 22.37 -1.77
CA ASP A 129 -6.83 20.95 -2.02
C ASP A 129 -8.34 20.74 -2.03
N SER A 130 -8.86 20.18 -3.11
CA SER A 130 -10.26 19.79 -3.20
C SER A 130 -10.61 18.93 -1.98
N PHE A 131 -11.85 19.01 -1.50
CA PHE A 131 -12.36 18.16 -0.43
C PHE A 131 -12.04 16.68 -0.67
N PHE A 132 -12.18 16.21 -1.90
CA PHE A 132 -11.84 14.85 -2.32
C PHE A 132 -10.36 14.52 -2.09
N ASN A 133 -9.44 15.43 -2.43
CA ASN A 133 -8.01 15.20 -2.22
C ASN A 133 -7.67 15.07 -0.73
N LYS A 134 -8.27 15.90 0.13
CA LYS A 134 -8.09 15.78 1.59
C LYS A 134 -8.63 14.47 2.13
N PHE A 135 -9.81 14.08 1.67
CA PHE A 135 -10.45 12.83 2.06
C PHE A 135 -9.61 11.61 1.67
N PHE A 136 -9.18 11.52 0.41
CA PHE A 136 -8.33 10.41 -0.05
C PHE A 136 -6.95 10.39 0.62
N LYS A 137 -6.34 11.55 0.88
CA LYS A 137 -5.09 11.64 1.65
C LYS A 137 -5.26 11.08 3.07
N ALA A 138 -6.35 11.42 3.75
CA ALA A 138 -6.64 10.92 5.09
C ALA A 138 -6.82 9.39 5.08
N ILE A 139 -7.63 8.85 4.17
CA ILE A 139 -7.84 7.40 4.04
C ILE A 139 -6.52 6.69 3.73
N SER A 140 -5.77 7.18 2.74
CA SER A 140 -4.47 6.59 2.40
C SER A 140 -3.50 6.62 3.58
N GLY A 141 -3.46 7.70 4.35
CA GLY A 141 -2.64 7.79 5.56
C GLY A 141 -3.02 6.78 6.63
N CYS A 142 -4.29 6.36 6.68
CA CYS A 142 -4.74 5.30 7.60
C CYS A 142 -4.32 3.90 7.14
N ILE A 143 -4.25 3.65 5.83
CA ILE A 143 -4.06 2.31 5.24
C ILE A 143 -2.58 2.01 4.96
N LEU A 144 -1.82 2.99 4.47
CA LEU A 144 -0.42 2.81 4.07
C LEU A 144 0.45 2.09 5.11
N PRO A 145 0.36 2.37 6.43
CA PRO A 145 1.18 1.66 7.43
C PRO A 145 0.90 0.16 7.52
N MET A 146 -0.28 -0.28 7.04
CA MET A 146 -0.72 -1.68 7.14
C MET A 146 -0.36 -2.51 5.89
N ILE A 147 0.05 -1.89 4.78
CA ILE A 147 0.26 -2.59 3.50
C ILE A 147 1.32 -3.69 3.64
N ALA A 148 2.45 -3.42 4.30
CA ALA A 148 3.50 -4.41 4.44
C ALA A 148 3.07 -5.65 5.27
N PRO A 149 2.49 -5.52 6.48
CA PRO A 149 1.97 -6.69 7.20
C PRO A 149 0.77 -7.35 6.49
N MET A 150 -0.06 -6.61 5.73
CA MET A 150 -1.11 -7.21 4.89
C MET A 150 -0.51 -8.09 3.79
N ALA A 151 0.53 -7.60 3.11
CA ALA A 151 1.23 -8.37 2.08
C ALA A 151 1.88 -9.63 2.66
N ALA A 152 2.51 -9.53 3.85
CA ALA A 152 3.07 -10.68 4.55
C ALA A 152 1.99 -11.73 4.88
N GLY A 153 0.85 -11.30 5.41
CA GLY A 153 -0.30 -12.17 5.66
C GLY A 153 -0.81 -12.86 4.38
N GLY A 154 -0.90 -12.09 3.29
CA GLY A 154 -1.29 -12.62 1.97
C GLY A 154 -0.32 -13.69 1.45
N ILE A 155 0.99 -13.50 1.60
CA ILE A 155 2.00 -14.50 1.22
C ILE A 155 1.79 -15.80 2.02
N ILE A 156 1.64 -15.69 3.35
CA ILE A 156 1.40 -16.87 4.20
C ILE A 156 0.12 -17.59 3.79
N LYS A 157 -1.01 -16.86 3.60
CA LYS A 157 -2.26 -17.46 3.12
C LYS A 157 -2.10 -18.12 1.76
N GLY A 158 -1.38 -17.49 0.84
CA GLY A 158 -1.09 -18.06 -0.48
C GLY A 158 -0.33 -19.39 -0.39
N VAL A 159 0.71 -19.47 0.45
CA VAL A 159 1.45 -20.71 0.69
C VAL A 159 0.55 -21.77 1.32
N LEU A 160 -0.25 -21.42 2.32
CA LEU A 160 -1.20 -22.33 2.94
C LEU A 160 -2.23 -22.87 1.94
N THR A 161 -2.75 -22.01 1.07
CA THR A 161 -3.69 -22.43 0.01
C THR A 161 -3.03 -23.41 -0.96
N ILE A 162 -1.78 -23.19 -1.36
CA ILE A 162 -1.04 -24.13 -2.19
C ILE A 162 -0.91 -25.48 -1.48
N LEU A 163 -0.46 -25.49 -0.22
CA LEU A 163 -0.26 -26.72 0.56
C LEU A 163 -1.57 -27.51 0.78
N THR A 164 -2.68 -26.82 0.97
CA THR A 164 -4.00 -27.48 1.10
C THR A 164 -4.51 -27.99 -0.24
N THR A 165 -4.34 -27.24 -1.33
CA THR A 165 -4.75 -27.66 -2.68
C THR A 165 -4.03 -28.93 -3.13
N PHE A 166 -2.74 -29.06 -2.81
CA PHE A 166 -1.96 -30.28 -3.10
C PHE A 166 -2.10 -31.39 -2.04
N GLY A 167 -2.96 -31.22 -1.05
CA GLY A 167 -3.21 -32.24 -0.02
C GLY A 167 -2.06 -32.48 0.97
N VAL A 168 -1.08 -31.55 1.02
CA VAL A 168 0.07 -31.62 1.95
C VAL A 168 -0.36 -31.26 3.38
N LEU A 169 -1.29 -30.33 3.52
CA LEU A 169 -1.90 -29.91 4.78
C LEU A 169 -3.42 -29.99 4.66
N THR A 170 -4.09 -30.22 5.78
CA THR A 170 -5.54 -30.06 5.91
C THR A 170 -5.86 -28.81 6.72
N SER A 171 -7.03 -28.23 6.53
CA SER A 171 -7.48 -27.02 7.25
C SER A 171 -7.58 -27.21 8.77
N ASP A 172 -7.73 -28.47 9.23
CA ASP A 172 -7.84 -28.82 10.65
C ASP A 172 -6.47 -29.07 11.30
N ASN A 173 -5.39 -29.03 10.52
CA ASN A 173 -4.05 -29.25 11.03
C ASN A 173 -3.61 -28.05 11.91
N GLY A 174 -3.04 -28.33 13.09
CA GLY A 174 -2.58 -27.30 14.02
C GLY A 174 -1.57 -26.31 13.42
N ILE A 175 -0.70 -26.77 12.52
CA ILE A 175 0.24 -25.92 11.78
C ILE A 175 -0.54 -24.95 10.89
N TYR A 176 -1.54 -25.45 10.15
CA TYR A 176 -2.39 -24.61 9.32
C TYR A 176 -3.11 -23.56 10.15
N LEU A 177 -3.77 -23.94 11.24
CA LEU A 177 -4.55 -23.04 12.09
C LEU A 177 -3.69 -21.93 12.68
N ILE A 178 -2.49 -22.25 13.19
CA ILE A 178 -1.59 -21.23 13.78
C ILE A 178 -1.08 -20.26 12.71
N LEU A 179 -0.62 -20.76 11.57
CA LEU A 179 -0.11 -19.91 10.50
C LEU A 179 -1.24 -19.11 9.83
N TYR A 180 -2.43 -19.71 9.68
CA TYR A 180 -3.61 -19.00 9.18
C TYR A 180 -4.02 -17.86 10.12
N ALA A 181 -4.05 -18.11 11.43
CA ALA A 181 -4.34 -17.06 12.41
C ALA A 181 -3.32 -15.92 12.36
N ALA A 182 -2.03 -16.21 12.24
CA ALA A 182 -0.99 -15.20 12.08
C ALA A 182 -1.16 -14.37 10.80
N ALA A 183 -1.59 -14.99 9.72
CA ALA A 183 -1.80 -14.36 8.42
C ALA A 183 -3.11 -13.56 8.34
N ASP A 184 -4.16 -14.03 9.04
CA ASP A 184 -5.51 -13.47 9.00
C ASP A 184 -5.75 -12.37 10.04
N ALA A 185 -4.99 -12.39 11.13
CA ALA A 185 -5.24 -11.54 12.29
C ALA A 185 -5.37 -10.04 11.94
N LEU A 186 -4.52 -9.52 11.04
CA LEU A 186 -4.59 -8.13 10.64
C LEU A 186 -5.90 -7.83 9.90
N MET A 187 -6.36 -8.74 9.04
CA MET A 187 -7.62 -8.57 8.30
C MET A 187 -8.81 -8.70 9.25
N TYR A 188 -8.82 -9.73 10.10
CA TYR A 188 -9.90 -9.94 11.06
C TYR A 188 -10.04 -8.78 12.05
N PHE A 189 -8.93 -8.32 12.62
CA PHE A 189 -8.87 -7.20 13.56
C PHE A 189 -8.66 -5.84 12.86
N MET A 190 -8.99 -5.74 11.59
CA MET A 190 -8.84 -4.50 10.81
C MET A 190 -9.43 -3.27 11.50
N PRO A 191 -10.63 -3.29 12.13
CA PRO A 191 -11.16 -2.13 12.82
C PRO A 191 -10.25 -1.61 13.93
N ILE A 192 -9.51 -2.47 14.62
CA ILE A 192 -8.57 -2.07 15.69
C ILE A 192 -7.37 -1.36 15.08
N ILE A 193 -6.75 -1.98 14.07
CA ILE A 193 -5.52 -1.49 13.44
C ILE A 193 -5.78 -0.18 12.68
N VAL A 194 -6.87 -0.15 11.90
CA VAL A 194 -7.33 1.05 11.19
C VAL A 194 -7.72 2.13 12.18
N GLY A 195 -8.42 1.79 13.26
CA GLY A 195 -8.78 2.72 14.32
C GLY A 195 -7.57 3.43 14.90
N PHE A 196 -6.52 2.66 15.23
CA PHE A 196 -5.25 3.22 15.72
C PHE A 196 -4.60 4.18 14.71
N SER A 197 -4.52 3.78 13.45
CA SER A 197 -3.95 4.61 12.39
C SER A 197 -4.79 5.87 12.13
N ALA A 198 -6.11 5.73 12.10
CA ALA A 198 -7.05 6.84 11.93
C ALA A 198 -6.98 7.83 13.10
N GLY A 199 -6.79 7.33 14.34
CA GLY A 199 -6.57 8.18 15.51
C GLY A 199 -5.38 9.11 15.32
N LYS A 200 -4.26 8.60 14.79
CA LYS A 200 -3.09 9.42 14.44
C LYS A 200 -3.39 10.43 13.33
N VAL A 201 -4.07 10.00 12.27
CA VAL A 201 -4.38 10.85 11.10
C VAL A 201 -5.36 11.96 11.45
N PHE A 202 -6.40 11.68 12.25
CA PHE A 202 -7.42 12.66 12.64
C PHE A 202 -7.05 13.45 13.90
N GLY A 203 -5.89 13.17 14.51
CA GLY A 203 -5.33 13.93 15.62
C GLY A 203 -6.07 13.69 16.95
N MET A 204 -6.52 12.47 17.20
CA MET A 204 -7.03 12.03 18.50
C MET A 204 -6.10 10.98 19.15
N ASN A 205 -6.38 10.62 20.40
CA ASN A 205 -5.63 9.56 21.07
C ASN A 205 -5.79 8.24 20.29
N PRO A 206 -4.70 7.67 19.71
CA PRO A 206 -4.78 6.48 18.87
C PRO A 206 -5.19 5.22 19.65
N TYR A 207 -4.89 5.14 20.95
CA TYR A 207 -5.31 4.02 21.77
C TYR A 207 -6.82 4.06 22.03
N THR A 208 -7.38 5.25 22.32
CA THR A 208 -8.84 5.42 22.45
C THR A 208 -9.55 5.04 21.14
N ALA A 209 -8.99 5.44 20.00
CA ALA A 209 -9.50 5.05 18.67
C ALA A 209 -9.44 3.53 18.44
N ALA A 210 -8.34 2.88 18.84
CA ALA A 210 -8.21 1.42 18.77
C ALA A 210 -9.24 0.70 19.67
N VAL A 211 -9.52 1.24 20.86
CA VAL A 211 -10.55 0.69 21.77
C VAL A 211 -11.95 0.77 21.15
N ILE A 212 -12.27 1.83 20.39
CA ILE A 212 -13.55 1.89 19.63
C ILE A 212 -13.62 0.71 18.64
N GLY A 213 -12.56 0.48 17.88
CA GLY A 213 -12.47 -0.66 16.94
C GLY A 213 -12.58 -2.02 17.65
N ALA A 214 -11.91 -2.18 18.79
CA ALA A 214 -11.99 -3.40 19.59
C ALA A 214 -13.40 -3.63 20.15
N ALA A 215 -14.09 -2.57 20.59
CA ALA A 215 -15.46 -2.65 21.08
C ALA A 215 -16.46 -3.05 19.97
N MET A 216 -16.22 -2.67 18.70
CA MET A 216 -17.02 -3.14 17.57
C MET A 216 -16.90 -4.65 17.32
N LEU A 217 -15.77 -5.24 17.69
CA LEU A 217 -15.49 -6.68 17.55
C LEU A 217 -15.72 -7.45 18.88
N TYR A 218 -16.28 -6.79 19.90
CA TYR A 218 -16.41 -7.42 21.21
C TYR A 218 -17.28 -8.68 21.13
N PRO A 219 -16.79 -9.88 21.57
CA PRO A 219 -17.44 -11.16 21.29
C PRO A 219 -18.92 -11.23 21.71
N LYS A 220 -19.28 -10.63 22.85
CA LYS A 220 -20.68 -10.61 23.31
C LYS A 220 -21.58 -9.75 22.42
N LEU A 221 -21.04 -8.72 21.75
CA LEU A 221 -21.78 -7.92 20.78
C LEU A 221 -21.83 -8.65 19.43
N ALA A 222 -20.73 -9.22 19.00
CA ALA A 222 -20.64 -10.00 17.76
C ALA A 222 -21.61 -11.21 17.76
N ALA A 223 -21.93 -11.78 18.91
CA ALA A 223 -22.89 -12.86 19.03
C ALA A 223 -24.33 -12.49 18.60
N PHE A 224 -24.68 -11.20 18.54
CA PHE A 224 -25.97 -10.73 18.01
C PHE A 224 -26.00 -10.62 16.48
N VAL A 225 -24.90 -10.85 15.78
CA VAL A 225 -24.87 -10.82 14.32
C VAL A 225 -25.68 -12.02 13.78
N GLY A 226 -26.79 -11.75 13.10
CA GLY A 226 -27.67 -12.79 12.57
C GLY A 226 -28.51 -13.56 13.61
N ALA A 227 -28.46 -13.14 14.90
CA ALA A 227 -29.29 -13.73 15.93
C ALA A 227 -30.74 -13.25 15.82
N GLU A 228 -31.68 -14.10 16.26
CA GLU A 228 -33.10 -13.72 16.32
C GLU A 228 -33.35 -12.65 17.42
N GLU A 229 -32.52 -12.67 18.45
CA GLU A 229 -32.58 -11.73 19.54
C GLU A 229 -32.01 -10.36 19.16
N THR A 230 -32.78 -9.30 19.32
CA THR A 230 -32.39 -7.95 18.96
C THR A 230 -31.79 -7.20 20.13
N LEU A 231 -30.54 -6.75 20.00
CA LEU A 231 -29.92 -5.85 20.96
C LEU A 231 -30.65 -4.50 20.97
N THR A 232 -30.92 -3.95 22.16
CA THR A 232 -31.52 -2.62 22.33
C THR A 232 -30.64 -1.74 23.20
N PHE A 233 -30.57 -0.45 22.83
CA PHE A 233 -29.89 0.58 23.61
C PHE A 233 -30.90 1.72 23.88
N PHE A 234 -31.29 1.89 25.13
CA PHE A 234 -32.36 2.81 25.56
C PHE A 234 -33.65 2.67 24.75
N GLY A 235 -34.04 1.43 24.38
CA GLY A 235 -35.24 1.14 23.59
C GLY A 235 -35.08 1.27 22.09
N LEU A 236 -33.93 1.76 21.61
CA LEU A 236 -33.58 1.80 20.19
C LEU A 236 -33.00 0.46 19.75
N LYS A 237 -33.51 -0.09 18.65
CA LYS A 237 -32.96 -1.33 18.06
C LYS A 237 -31.56 -1.08 17.50
N VAL A 238 -30.59 -1.89 17.91
CA VAL A 238 -29.24 -1.93 17.36
C VAL A 238 -29.15 -3.07 16.37
N THR A 239 -28.99 -2.76 15.10
CA THR A 239 -28.72 -3.77 14.06
C THR A 239 -27.23 -4.12 14.10
N MET A 240 -26.91 -5.27 14.71
CA MET A 240 -25.53 -5.73 14.74
C MET A 240 -25.11 -6.24 13.37
N LEU A 241 -23.98 -5.72 12.92
CA LEU A 241 -23.30 -6.10 11.68
C LEU A 241 -21.98 -6.79 12.04
N ASP A 242 -21.53 -7.68 11.17
CA ASP A 242 -20.17 -8.19 11.29
C ASP A 242 -19.18 -7.09 10.88
N TYR A 243 -18.52 -6.52 11.87
CA TYR A 243 -17.51 -5.50 11.66
C TYR A 243 -16.11 -6.08 11.46
N SER A 244 -15.92 -7.40 11.59
CA SER A 244 -14.64 -8.04 11.27
C SER A 244 -14.26 -7.73 9.82
N GLN A 245 -12.98 -7.51 9.57
CA GLN A 245 -12.46 -7.20 8.23
C GLN A 245 -13.04 -5.91 7.58
N THR A 246 -13.85 -5.11 8.30
CA THR A 246 -14.41 -3.87 7.76
C THR A 246 -13.53 -2.65 8.08
N MET A 247 -13.51 -1.68 7.17
CA MET A 247 -12.64 -0.51 7.28
C MET A 247 -13.44 0.80 7.37
N LEU A 248 -14.46 0.97 6.52
CA LEU A 248 -15.15 2.25 6.42
C LEU A 248 -15.91 2.65 7.69
N PRO A 249 -16.59 1.73 8.40
CA PRO A 249 -17.29 2.07 9.64
C PRO A 249 -16.37 2.67 10.69
N ILE A 250 -15.20 2.05 10.93
CA ILE A 250 -14.25 2.56 11.95
C ILE A 250 -13.61 3.88 11.54
N LEU A 251 -13.31 4.09 10.24
CA LEU A 251 -12.77 5.37 9.76
C LEU A 251 -13.72 6.54 10.10
N LEU A 252 -15.01 6.38 9.80
CA LEU A 252 -16.00 7.40 10.11
C LEU A 252 -16.22 7.53 11.62
N ALA A 253 -16.26 6.41 12.36
CA ALA A 253 -16.38 6.43 13.82
C ALA A 253 -15.26 7.23 14.47
N VAL A 254 -14.00 7.00 14.08
CA VAL A 254 -12.82 7.71 14.60
C VAL A 254 -12.82 9.17 14.16
N PHE A 255 -13.25 9.47 12.94
CA PHE A 255 -13.41 10.84 12.48
C PHE A 255 -14.40 11.63 13.39
N VAL A 256 -15.56 11.05 13.65
CA VAL A 256 -16.56 11.64 14.56
C VAL A 256 -16.01 11.71 16.01
N ALA A 257 -15.37 10.64 16.49
CA ALA A 257 -14.73 10.59 17.81
C ALA A 257 -13.68 11.69 17.99
N SER A 258 -12.95 12.04 16.95
CA SER A 258 -11.96 13.14 17.01
C SER A 258 -12.60 14.51 17.33
N TRP A 259 -13.82 14.72 16.87
CA TRP A 259 -14.57 15.95 17.21
C TRP A 259 -15.11 15.91 18.63
N ILE A 260 -15.61 14.75 19.07
CA ILE A 260 -16.08 14.55 20.45
C ILE A 260 -14.90 14.75 21.42
N GLU A 261 -13.72 14.20 21.12
CA GLU A 261 -12.50 14.38 21.92
C GLU A 261 -12.12 15.87 22.05
N LYS A 262 -12.11 16.60 20.92
CA LYS A 262 -11.84 18.04 20.90
C LYS A 262 -12.87 18.84 21.73
N ALA A 263 -14.13 18.48 21.65
CA ALA A 263 -15.18 19.12 22.45
C ALA A 263 -15.04 18.79 23.94
N ALA A 264 -14.79 17.53 24.29
CA ALA A 264 -14.57 17.10 25.67
C ALA A 264 -13.36 17.79 26.31
N LYS A 265 -12.25 17.95 25.59
CA LYS A 265 -11.06 18.69 26.06
C LYS A 265 -11.32 20.15 26.35
N LYS A 266 -12.31 20.78 25.69
CA LYS A 266 -12.70 22.18 25.98
C LYS A 266 -13.55 22.33 27.26
N ILE A 267 -14.31 21.29 27.57
CA ILE A 267 -15.28 21.32 28.71
C ILE A 267 -14.65 20.78 30.00
N ILE A 268 -13.81 19.74 29.90
CA ILE A 268 -13.24 19.02 31.02
C ILE A 268 -11.98 19.75 31.51
N PRO A 269 -11.88 20.08 32.83
CA PRO A 269 -10.66 20.68 33.39
C PRO A 269 -9.42 19.83 33.17
N GLN A 270 -8.29 20.47 32.93
CA GLN A 270 -7.04 19.83 32.52
C GLN A 270 -6.60 18.67 33.42
N MET A 271 -6.76 18.79 34.71
CA MET A 271 -6.44 17.74 35.70
C MET A 271 -7.24 16.46 35.51
N LEU A 272 -8.46 16.56 34.98
CA LEU A 272 -9.38 15.44 34.82
C LEU A 272 -9.36 14.86 33.37
N GLN A 273 -8.72 15.54 32.43
CA GLN A 273 -8.74 15.17 31.02
C GLN A 273 -8.20 13.77 30.75
N LEU A 274 -7.16 13.35 31.48
CA LEU A 274 -6.51 12.05 31.27
C LEU A 274 -7.50 10.87 31.36
N MET A 275 -8.44 10.95 32.30
CA MET A 275 -9.41 9.87 32.59
C MET A 275 -10.77 10.14 31.92
N PHE A 276 -11.29 11.37 32.04
CA PHE A 276 -12.66 11.67 31.63
C PHE A 276 -12.82 11.92 30.14
N VAL A 277 -11.79 12.40 29.43
CA VAL A 277 -11.89 12.60 27.97
C VAL A 277 -12.06 11.26 27.24
N PRO A 278 -11.21 10.23 27.46
CA PRO A 278 -11.45 8.92 26.87
C PRO A 278 -12.79 8.31 27.26
N THR A 279 -13.21 8.46 28.53
CA THR A 279 -14.50 7.95 28.99
C THR A 279 -15.67 8.54 28.22
N VAL A 280 -15.72 9.87 28.08
CA VAL A 280 -16.78 10.57 27.32
C VAL A 280 -16.76 10.15 25.84
N VAL A 281 -15.57 10.08 25.26
CA VAL A 281 -15.41 9.64 23.86
C VAL A 281 -15.96 8.23 23.64
N LEU A 282 -15.60 7.28 24.51
CA LEU A 282 -16.05 5.89 24.35
C LEU A 282 -17.57 5.74 24.58
N VAL A 283 -18.10 6.37 25.64
CA VAL A 283 -19.53 6.30 26.00
C VAL A 283 -20.43 6.90 24.93
N ILE A 284 -19.98 7.94 24.21
CA ILE A 284 -20.77 8.58 23.17
C ILE A 284 -20.53 7.90 21.81
N THR A 285 -19.25 7.65 21.46
CA THR A 285 -18.91 7.19 20.11
C THR A 285 -19.37 5.77 19.86
N LEU A 286 -19.25 4.85 20.83
CA LEU A 286 -19.61 3.45 20.61
C LEU A 286 -21.09 3.26 20.28
N PRO A 287 -22.06 3.77 21.08
CA PRO A 287 -23.46 3.69 20.73
C PRO A 287 -23.79 4.38 19.39
N LEU A 288 -23.21 5.57 19.15
CA LEU A 288 -23.41 6.28 17.88
C LEU A 288 -22.87 5.46 16.69
N THR A 289 -21.77 4.77 16.88
CA THR A 289 -21.19 3.90 15.84
C THR A 289 -22.13 2.73 15.53
N LEU A 290 -22.63 2.04 16.55
CA LEU A 290 -23.47 0.86 16.36
C LEU A 290 -24.87 1.21 15.81
N LEU A 291 -25.43 2.34 16.25
CA LEU A 291 -26.79 2.77 15.84
C LEU A 291 -26.85 3.46 14.50
N VAL A 292 -25.83 4.23 14.14
CA VAL A 292 -25.87 5.12 12.97
C VAL A 292 -24.69 4.91 12.02
N VAL A 293 -23.47 5.10 12.52
CA VAL A 293 -22.26 5.12 11.67
C VAL A 293 -22.06 3.78 10.96
N GLY A 294 -22.15 2.69 11.69
CA GLY A 294 -21.97 1.34 11.18
C GLY A 294 -22.95 0.99 10.05
N PRO A 295 -24.27 1.03 10.29
CA PRO A 295 -25.26 0.75 9.26
C PRO A 295 -25.14 1.66 8.02
N VAL A 296 -24.90 2.97 8.22
CA VAL A 296 -24.73 3.92 7.10
C VAL A 296 -23.50 3.56 6.28
N MET A 297 -22.36 3.32 6.92
CA MET A 297 -21.11 3.01 6.22
C MET A 297 -21.11 1.63 5.60
N ALA A 298 -21.76 0.64 6.21
CA ALA A 298 -21.99 -0.65 5.57
C ALA A 298 -22.83 -0.49 4.29
N GLY A 299 -23.89 0.32 4.32
CA GLY A 299 -24.66 0.66 3.13
C GLY A 299 -23.84 1.35 2.04
N VAL A 300 -23.00 2.32 2.40
CA VAL A 300 -22.06 2.98 1.48
C VAL A 300 -21.04 1.99 0.92
N SER A 301 -20.48 1.12 1.77
CA SER A 301 -19.54 0.07 1.34
C SER A 301 -20.16 -0.86 0.31
N ASN A 302 -21.35 -1.36 0.60
CA ASN A 302 -22.07 -2.24 -0.31
C ASN A 302 -22.44 -1.54 -1.63
N ALA A 303 -22.86 -0.28 -1.58
CA ALA A 303 -23.16 0.51 -2.78
C ALA A 303 -21.90 0.71 -3.65
N LEU A 304 -20.74 1.03 -3.03
CA LEU A 304 -19.46 1.15 -3.73
C LEU A 304 -19.04 -0.16 -4.37
N ALA A 305 -19.06 -1.26 -3.60
CA ALA A 305 -18.69 -2.58 -4.11
C ALA A 305 -19.60 -3.01 -5.28
N THR A 306 -20.90 -2.85 -5.11
CA THR A 306 -21.88 -3.18 -6.16
C THR A 306 -21.71 -2.28 -7.38
N GLY A 307 -21.51 -0.97 -7.19
CA GLY A 307 -21.34 0.00 -8.28
C GLY A 307 -20.08 -0.28 -9.12
N VAL A 308 -18.94 -0.50 -8.48
CA VAL A 308 -17.68 -0.83 -9.18
C VAL A 308 -17.82 -2.16 -9.92
N ASN A 309 -18.40 -3.17 -9.29
CA ASN A 309 -18.59 -4.47 -9.93
C ASN A 309 -19.64 -4.42 -11.05
N ALA A 310 -20.72 -3.64 -10.89
CA ALA A 310 -21.69 -3.44 -11.96
C ALA A 310 -21.05 -2.79 -13.18
N LEU A 311 -20.21 -1.75 -12.98
CA LEU A 311 -19.46 -1.11 -14.06
C LEU A 311 -18.50 -2.08 -14.73
N TYR A 312 -17.75 -2.86 -13.94
CA TYR A 312 -16.84 -3.87 -14.47
C TYR A 312 -17.63 -4.96 -15.22
N ASN A 313 -18.74 -5.46 -14.67
CA ASN A 313 -19.55 -6.51 -15.29
C ASN A 313 -20.27 -6.02 -16.55
N ALA A 314 -20.65 -4.72 -16.59
CA ALA A 314 -21.29 -4.15 -17.78
C ALA A 314 -20.33 -4.04 -18.98
N VAL A 315 -19.07 -3.66 -18.72
CA VAL A 315 -18.06 -3.40 -19.75
C VAL A 315 -16.66 -3.92 -19.35
N PRO A 316 -16.51 -5.22 -19.02
CA PRO A 316 -15.29 -5.77 -18.43
C PRO A 316 -14.06 -5.60 -19.32
N VAL A 317 -14.26 -5.73 -20.62
CA VAL A 317 -13.20 -5.58 -21.63
C VAL A 317 -12.65 -4.17 -21.66
N VAL A 318 -13.55 -3.16 -21.69
CA VAL A 318 -13.16 -1.75 -21.70
C VAL A 318 -12.53 -1.34 -20.38
N CYS A 319 -13.17 -1.69 -19.26
CA CYS A 319 -12.63 -1.40 -17.94
C CYS A 319 -11.27 -2.09 -17.73
N GLY A 320 -11.15 -3.36 -18.12
CA GLY A 320 -9.89 -4.11 -18.05
C GLY A 320 -8.79 -3.46 -18.88
N GLY A 321 -9.09 -3.09 -20.12
CA GLY A 321 -8.16 -2.42 -21.03
C GLY A 321 -7.69 -1.07 -20.49
N VAL A 322 -8.60 -0.21 -20.04
CA VAL A 322 -8.28 1.12 -19.51
C VAL A 322 -7.47 1.02 -18.20
N LEU A 323 -7.91 0.18 -17.26
CA LEU A 323 -7.20 -0.01 -16.00
C LEU A 323 -5.83 -0.65 -16.23
N GLY A 324 -5.75 -1.68 -17.06
CA GLY A 324 -4.49 -2.32 -17.42
C GLY A 324 -3.50 -1.38 -18.11
N ALA A 325 -3.98 -0.47 -18.96
CA ALA A 325 -3.14 0.51 -19.61
C ALA A 325 -2.65 1.60 -18.65
N PHE A 326 -3.57 2.26 -17.93
CA PHE A 326 -3.25 3.52 -17.25
C PHE A 326 -2.94 3.38 -15.77
N TRP A 327 -3.04 2.20 -15.17
CA TRP A 327 -2.81 2.02 -13.74
C TRP A 327 -1.45 2.53 -13.27
N GLN A 328 -0.40 2.24 -14.02
CA GLN A 328 0.95 2.67 -13.65
C GLN A 328 1.14 4.20 -13.72
N LEU A 329 0.35 4.88 -14.54
CA LEU A 329 0.27 6.33 -14.52
C LEU A 329 -0.35 6.84 -13.20
N PHE A 330 -1.41 6.17 -12.71
CA PHE A 330 -2.01 6.49 -11.42
C PHE A 330 -1.06 6.20 -10.25
N VAL A 331 -0.27 5.12 -10.35
CA VAL A 331 0.79 4.81 -9.37
C VAL A 331 1.84 5.92 -9.36
N MET A 332 2.32 6.33 -10.52
CA MET A 332 3.30 7.42 -10.64
C MET A 332 2.78 8.75 -10.09
N MET A 333 1.51 9.07 -10.33
CA MET A 333 0.86 10.26 -9.79
C MET A 333 0.52 10.17 -8.30
N GLY A 334 0.66 9.00 -7.67
CA GLY A 334 0.34 8.76 -6.27
C GLY A 334 -1.17 8.70 -5.96
N VAL A 335 -2.03 8.64 -6.99
CA VAL A 335 -3.50 8.58 -6.82
C VAL A 335 -4.04 7.15 -6.71
N HIS A 336 -3.19 6.15 -6.98
CA HIS A 336 -3.54 4.72 -6.90
C HIS A 336 -4.07 4.30 -5.52
N SER A 337 -3.61 4.95 -4.45
CA SER A 337 -4.05 4.68 -3.07
C SER A 337 -5.54 4.94 -2.85
N ALA A 338 -6.18 5.76 -3.70
CA ALA A 338 -7.63 5.97 -3.67
C ALA A 338 -8.44 4.70 -4.00
N MET A 339 -7.83 3.72 -4.69
CA MET A 339 -8.49 2.45 -5.01
C MET A 339 -8.42 1.43 -3.87
N LEU A 340 -7.53 1.60 -2.90
CA LEU A 340 -7.35 0.66 -1.79
C LEU A 340 -8.65 0.40 -0.99
N PRO A 341 -9.42 1.43 -0.60
CA PRO A 341 -10.69 1.21 0.09
C PRO A 341 -11.68 0.36 -0.72
N ILE A 342 -11.74 0.59 -2.04
CA ILE A 342 -12.65 -0.13 -2.94
C ILE A 342 -12.23 -1.59 -3.07
N ILE A 343 -10.94 -1.85 -3.24
CA ILE A 343 -10.38 -3.20 -3.33
C ILE A 343 -10.66 -3.99 -2.05
N LEU A 344 -10.35 -3.39 -0.89
CA LEU A 344 -10.58 -4.01 0.41
C LEU A 344 -12.06 -4.27 0.66
N ASN A 345 -12.91 -3.30 0.34
CA ASN A 345 -14.35 -3.45 0.48
C ASN A 345 -14.89 -4.61 -0.39
N ASN A 346 -14.44 -4.73 -1.64
CA ASN A 346 -14.85 -5.85 -2.49
C ASN A 346 -14.41 -7.20 -1.92
N LEU A 347 -13.18 -7.30 -1.41
CA LEU A 347 -12.68 -8.54 -0.79
C LEU A 347 -13.51 -8.91 0.45
N THR A 348 -13.90 -7.94 1.26
CA THR A 348 -14.65 -8.20 2.50
C THR A 348 -16.14 -8.44 2.27
N THR A 349 -16.75 -7.76 1.28
CA THR A 349 -18.19 -7.87 1.04
C THR A 349 -18.56 -8.94 0.01
N LEU A 350 -17.73 -9.13 -1.02
CA LEU A 350 -18.00 -10.04 -2.14
C LEU A 350 -17.13 -11.30 -2.09
N GLY A 351 -16.06 -11.30 -1.26
CA GLY A 351 -15.07 -12.38 -1.22
C GLY A 351 -14.08 -12.38 -2.39
N TYR A 352 -14.18 -11.42 -3.33
CA TYR A 352 -13.26 -11.28 -4.45
C TYR A 352 -13.24 -9.85 -5.01
N CYS A 353 -12.20 -9.49 -5.75
CA CYS A 353 -12.09 -8.22 -6.43
C CYS A 353 -11.60 -8.40 -7.88
N PRO A 354 -12.47 -8.24 -8.92
CA PRO A 354 -12.04 -8.40 -10.31
C PRO A 354 -11.15 -7.25 -10.78
N VAL A 355 -11.41 -6.04 -10.29
CA VAL A 355 -10.59 -4.86 -10.61
C VAL A 355 -9.14 -5.09 -10.20
N ASN A 356 -8.90 -5.56 -8.97
CA ASN A 356 -7.54 -5.78 -8.48
C ASN A 356 -6.81 -6.90 -9.23
N ALA A 357 -7.55 -7.88 -9.77
CA ALA A 357 -6.96 -8.90 -10.65
C ALA A 357 -6.29 -8.28 -11.88
N ILE A 358 -6.94 -7.29 -12.49
CA ILE A 358 -6.41 -6.56 -13.66
C ILE A 358 -5.21 -5.67 -13.27
N LEU A 359 -5.32 -4.96 -12.14
CA LEU A 359 -4.26 -4.03 -11.70
C LEU A 359 -2.91 -4.77 -11.52
N GLY A 360 -2.94 -6.01 -11.02
CA GLY A 360 -1.74 -6.83 -10.86
C GLY A 360 -1.02 -7.19 -12.17
N LEU A 361 -1.71 -7.18 -13.31
CA LEU A 361 -1.10 -7.46 -14.61
C LEU A 361 -0.12 -6.36 -15.03
N THR A 362 -0.33 -5.14 -14.58
CA THR A 362 0.50 -3.97 -14.95
C THR A 362 1.91 -4.04 -14.39
N VAL A 363 2.10 -4.77 -13.30
CA VAL A 363 3.42 -5.06 -12.71
C VAL A 363 4.24 -5.91 -13.68
N TRP A 364 3.64 -6.92 -14.29
CA TRP A 364 4.27 -7.78 -15.29
C TRP A 364 4.59 -7.01 -16.57
N ALA A 365 3.74 -6.06 -16.98
CA ALA A 365 4.03 -5.19 -18.10
C ALA A 365 5.30 -4.35 -17.87
N LEU A 366 5.47 -3.76 -16.69
CA LEU A 366 6.70 -3.02 -16.34
C LEU A 366 7.92 -3.93 -16.25
N ALA A 367 7.80 -5.12 -15.66
CA ALA A 367 8.88 -6.09 -15.64
C ALA A 367 9.31 -6.46 -17.07
N GLY A 368 8.35 -6.61 -18.00
CA GLY A 368 8.62 -6.81 -19.42
C GLY A 368 9.37 -5.64 -20.05
N VAL A 369 8.96 -4.40 -19.76
CA VAL A 369 9.69 -3.20 -20.24
C VAL A 369 11.15 -3.23 -19.80
N ALA A 370 11.42 -3.56 -18.54
CA ALA A 370 12.77 -3.66 -18.01
C ALA A 370 13.59 -4.77 -18.70
N LEU A 371 12.98 -5.93 -18.98
CA LEU A 371 13.61 -7.01 -19.73
C LEU A 371 13.99 -6.57 -21.14
N GLY A 372 13.04 -6.01 -21.90
CA GLY A 372 13.28 -5.56 -23.27
C GLY A 372 14.41 -4.54 -23.35
N TYR A 373 14.46 -3.61 -22.40
CA TYR A 373 15.55 -2.64 -22.24
C TYR A 373 16.89 -3.33 -21.94
N ALA A 374 16.94 -4.22 -20.94
CA ALA A 374 18.14 -4.94 -20.53
C ALA A 374 18.74 -5.80 -21.65
N LEU A 375 17.90 -6.39 -22.48
CA LEU A 375 18.34 -7.22 -23.61
C LEU A 375 18.94 -6.38 -24.76
N LYS A 376 18.55 -5.11 -24.89
CA LYS A 376 18.97 -4.23 -25.99
C LYS A 376 20.22 -3.44 -25.70
N VAL A 377 20.37 -2.91 -24.48
CA VAL A 377 21.50 -2.06 -24.11
C VAL A 377 22.80 -2.87 -24.00
N LYS A 378 23.89 -2.27 -24.50
CA LYS A 378 25.22 -2.90 -24.50
C LYS A 378 26.03 -2.58 -23.26
N ASP A 379 25.78 -1.43 -22.62
CA ASP A 379 26.50 -1.02 -21.42
C ASP A 379 26.21 -1.97 -20.26
N GLY A 380 27.26 -2.51 -19.66
CA GLY A 380 27.15 -3.57 -18.63
C GLY A 380 26.50 -3.10 -17.34
N GLU A 381 26.76 -1.85 -16.91
CA GLU A 381 26.20 -1.28 -15.68
C GLU A 381 24.70 -0.97 -15.86
N THR A 382 24.35 -0.34 -16.97
CA THR A 382 22.96 -0.07 -17.37
C THR A 382 22.15 -1.36 -17.48
N ARG A 383 22.75 -2.40 -18.10
CA ARG A 383 22.11 -3.72 -18.25
C ARG A 383 21.87 -4.39 -16.88
N ALA A 384 22.86 -4.37 -16.01
CA ALA A 384 22.73 -4.93 -14.65
C ALA A 384 21.65 -4.20 -13.84
N THR A 385 21.61 -2.87 -13.90
CA THR A 385 20.57 -2.04 -13.29
C THR A 385 19.18 -2.41 -13.81
N ALA A 386 19.02 -2.57 -15.11
CA ALA A 386 17.75 -2.95 -15.73
C ALA A 386 17.26 -4.33 -15.26
N PHE A 387 18.15 -5.34 -15.17
CA PHE A 387 17.80 -6.65 -14.60
C PHE A 387 17.45 -6.56 -13.11
N GLY A 388 18.15 -5.73 -12.34
CA GLY A 388 17.85 -5.50 -10.94
C GLY A 388 16.45 -4.87 -10.73
N THR A 389 16.11 -3.89 -11.56
CA THR A 389 14.78 -3.26 -11.50
C THR A 389 13.68 -4.19 -12.00
N MET A 390 13.95 -5.05 -13.00
CA MET A 390 13.04 -6.11 -13.43
C MET A 390 12.73 -7.07 -12.25
N ALA A 391 13.76 -7.53 -11.56
CA ALA A 391 13.57 -8.39 -10.38
C ALA A 391 12.76 -7.69 -9.29
N SER A 392 13.01 -6.40 -9.04
CA SER A 392 12.21 -5.57 -8.13
C SER A 392 10.74 -5.53 -8.52
N ALA A 393 10.43 -5.29 -9.80
CA ALA A 393 9.05 -5.30 -10.30
C ALA A 393 8.40 -6.67 -10.12
N LEU A 394 9.08 -7.76 -10.47
CA LEU A 394 8.57 -9.13 -10.24
C LEU A 394 8.28 -9.41 -8.77
N CYS A 395 8.97 -8.73 -7.84
CA CYS A 395 8.65 -8.76 -6.40
C CYS A 395 7.55 -7.75 -6.00
N GLY A 396 6.94 -7.04 -6.96
CA GLY A 396 5.84 -6.11 -6.71
C GLY A 396 6.24 -4.65 -6.47
N ILE A 397 7.52 -4.30 -6.58
CA ILE A 397 8.02 -2.93 -6.41
C ILE A 397 8.32 -2.35 -7.79
N THR A 398 7.41 -1.53 -8.31
CA THR A 398 7.41 -1.06 -9.70
C THR A 398 8.12 0.28 -9.91
N GLU A 399 8.26 1.08 -8.87
CA GLU A 399 8.86 2.41 -8.93
C GLU A 399 10.29 2.41 -9.51
N PRO A 400 11.18 1.47 -9.19
CA PRO A 400 12.50 1.44 -9.81
C PRO A 400 12.42 1.33 -11.34
N VAL A 401 11.57 0.47 -11.88
CA VAL A 401 11.39 0.34 -13.34
C VAL A 401 10.81 1.62 -13.93
N ILE A 402 9.79 2.19 -13.30
CA ILE A 402 9.14 3.41 -13.78
C ILE A 402 10.17 4.52 -13.96
N TYR A 403 11.00 4.77 -12.93
CA TYR A 403 11.87 5.93 -12.91
C TYR A 403 13.23 5.72 -13.60
N THR A 404 13.79 4.50 -13.61
CA THR A 404 15.10 4.25 -14.21
C THR A 404 15.03 3.73 -15.65
N VAL A 405 13.91 3.10 -16.03
CA VAL A 405 13.79 2.47 -17.35
C VAL A 405 12.65 3.09 -18.18
N ALA A 406 11.45 3.11 -17.64
CA ALA A 406 10.28 3.48 -18.44
C ALA A 406 10.23 4.98 -18.75
N LEU A 407 10.48 5.86 -17.76
CA LEU A 407 10.41 7.31 -17.95
C LEU A 407 11.66 7.92 -18.57
N THR A 408 12.80 7.25 -18.61
CA THR A 408 13.99 7.73 -19.34
C THR A 408 13.73 7.81 -20.83
N ASN A 409 12.79 7.01 -21.36
CA ASN A 409 12.25 7.15 -22.69
C ASN A 409 10.74 6.87 -22.66
N PHE A 410 9.92 7.89 -22.82
CA PHE A 410 8.45 7.79 -22.69
C PHE A 410 7.83 6.74 -23.64
N LYS A 411 8.47 6.43 -24.76
CA LYS A 411 8.04 5.35 -25.65
C LYS A 411 8.04 3.98 -24.94
N ARG A 412 9.00 3.75 -24.02
CA ARG A 412 9.03 2.53 -23.21
C ARG A 412 7.86 2.47 -22.21
N PHE A 413 7.48 3.61 -21.66
CA PHE A 413 6.32 3.68 -20.80
C PHE A 413 5.01 3.38 -21.56
N ILE A 414 4.90 3.86 -22.81
CA ILE A 414 3.80 3.48 -23.72
C ILE A 414 3.76 1.96 -23.95
N CYS A 415 4.92 1.28 -24.07
CA CYS A 415 4.96 -0.18 -24.20
C CYS A 415 4.34 -0.89 -22.97
N ALA A 416 4.56 -0.34 -21.75
CA ALA A 416 3.87 -0.85 -20.55
C ALA A 416 2.35 -0.64 -20.65
N PHE A 417 1.88 0.50 -21.15
CA PHE A 417 0.45 0.75 -21.35
C PHE A 417 -0.18 -0.22 -22.33
N VAL A 418 0.51 -0.49 -23.46
CA VAL A 418 0.02 -1.44 -24.46
C VAL A 418 -0.02 -2.85 -23.89
N GLY A 419 1.07 -3.33 -23.27
CA GLY A 419 1.11 -4.68 -22.71
C GLY A 419 0.11 -4.87 -21.57
N GLY A 420 0.03 -3.92 -20.65
CA GLY A 420 -0.96 -3.93 -19.56
C GLY A 420 -2.40 -3.82 -20.07
N GLY A 421 -2.64 -2.95 -21.07
CA GLY A 421 -3.94 -2.78 -21.71
C GLY A 421 -4.43 -4.04 -22.41
N VAL A 422 -3.58 -4.67 -23.24
CA VAL A 422 -3.91 -5.93 -23.94
C VAL A 422 -4.21 -7.04 -22.92
N ALA A 423 -3.37 -7.20 -21.91
CA ALA A 423 -3.60 -8.18 -20.86
C ALA A 423 -4.87 -7.88 -20.05
N GLY A 424 -5.15 -6.60 -19.78
CA GLY A 424 -6.36 -6.16 -19.10
C GLY A 424 -7.64 -6.45 -19.89
N VAL A 425 -7.63 -6.26 -21.21
CA VAL A 425 -8.71 -6.66 -22.13
C VAL A 425 -8.98 -8.15 -22.02
N ILE A 426 -7.93 -8.98 -22.14
CA ILE A 426 -8.04 -10.44 -22.07
C ILE A 426 -8.51 -10.87 -20.68
N GLY A 427 -7.94 -10.27 -19.62
CA GLY A 427 -8.38 -10.52 -18.24
C GLY A 427 -9.85 -10.16 -17.98
N GLY A 428 -10.32 -9.07 -18.62
CA GLY A 428 -11.74 -8.69 -18.61
C GLY A 428 -12.65 -9.68 -19.33
N ILE A 429 -12.19 -10.23 -20.46
CA ILE A 429 -12.91 -11.30 -21.20
C ILE A 429 -12.98 -12.57 -20.37
N LEU A 430 -11.86 -12.97 -19.74
CA LEU A 430 -11.78 -14.19 -18.92
C LEU A 430 -12.46 -14.06 -17.55
N GLY A 431 -12.78 -12.83 -17.12
CA GLY A 431 -13.41 -12.55 -15.84
C GLY A 431 -12.56 -12.97 -14.64
N ILE A 432 -11.24 -12.78 -14.72
CA ILE A 432 -10.30 -13.17 -13.65
C ILE A 432 -10.61 -12.44 -12.35
N LYS A 433 -10.44 -13.12 -11.21
CA LYS A 433 -10.77 -12.63 -9.87
C LYS A 433 -9.59 -12.75 -8.93
N PHE A 434 -9.44 -11.77 -8.07
CA PHE A 434 -8.47 -11.75 -6.98
C PHE A 434 -9.21 -12.05 -5.68
N TYR A 435 -8.80 -13.07 -4.93
CA TYR A 435 -9.56 -13.60 -3.79
C TYR A 435 -8.97 -13.26 -2.43
N THR A 436 -7.68 -13.08 -2.33
CA THR A 436 -7.02 -12.85 -1.04
C THR A 436 -6.02 -11.73 -1.17
N TRP A 437 -6.01 -10.81 -0.22
CA TRP A 437 -4.98 -9.78 -0.19
C TRP A 437 -3.60 -10.41 -0.06
N GLY A 438 -2.72 -10.09 -1.00
CA GLY A 438 -1.36 -10.62 -1.07
C GLY A 438 -0.36 -9.57 -1.55
N GLY A 439 0.86 -10.01 -1.82
CA GLY A 439 1.87 -9.19 -2.48
C GLY A 439 1.52 -8.89 -3.93
N ASP A 440 2.38 -8.15 -4.59
CA ASP A 440 2.32 -7.91 -6.03
C ASP A 440 3.36 -8.74 -6.79
N GLY A 441 3.33 -8.72 -8.12
CA GLY A 441 4.23 -9.51 -8.95
C GLY A 441 4.00 -11.02 -8.79
N ILE A 442 5.08 -11.76 -8.55
CA ILE A 442 5.02 -13.22 -8.34
C ILE A 442 4.26 -13.61 -7.07
N PHE A 443 4.29 -12.76 -6.05
CA PHE A 443 3.60 -13.00 -4.77
C PHE A 443 2.08 -12.78 -4.87
N ARG A 444 1.58 -12.26 -5.99
CA ARG A 444 0.15 -12.16 -6.28
C ARG A 444 -0.45 -13.47 -6.78
N ILE A 445 0.34 -14.34 -7.37
CA ILE A 445 -0.14 -15.59 -8.01
C ILE A 445 -1.01 -16.42 -7.05
N PRO A 446 -0.61 -16.68 -5.79
CA PRO A 446 -1.45 -17.42 -4.84
C PRO A 446 -2.79 -16.73 -4.54
N SER A 447 -2.84 -15.39 -4.62
CA SER A 447 -4.07 -14.64 -4.35
C SER A 447 -5.13 -14.77 -5.46
N MET A 448 -4.76 -15.35 -6.60
CA MET A 448 -5.67 -15.64 -7.71
C MET A 448 -6.33 -17.02 -7.58
N ILE A 449 -5.98 -17.82 -6.56
CA ILE A 449 -6.56 -19.13 -6.30
C ILE A 449 -7.92 -18.92 -5.64
N ASN A 450 -8.96 -19.46 -6.27
CA ASN A 450 -10.30 -19.49 -5.69
C ASN A 450 -10.30 -20.39 -4.45
N PRO A 451 -10.93 -20.01 -3.33
CA PRO A 451 -11.08 -20.86 -2.16
C PRO A 451 -11.73 -22.24 -2.46
N ALA A 452 -12.50 -22.33 -3.55
CA ALA A 452 -13.11 -23.60 -4.01
C ALA A 452 -12.17 -24.46 -4.88
N GLY A 453 -10.96 -23.99 -5.22
CA GLY A 453 -9.98 -24.70 -6.04
C GLY A 453 -9.44 -23.88 -7.21
N LEU A 454 -8.59 -24.48 -8.03
CA LEU A 454 -8.01 -23.83 -9.20
C LEU A 454 -9.06 -23.62 -10.30
N ASP A 455 -9.30 -22.37 -10.67
CA ASP A 455 -10.27 -21.97 -11.70
C ASP A 455 -9.64 -21.09 -12.80
N ILE A 456 -10.50 -20.49 -13.62
CA ILE A 456 -10.09 -19.59 -14.70
C ILE A 456 -9.35 -18.35 -14.18
N SER A 457 -9.55 -17.92 -12.94
CA SER A 457 -8.87 -16.76 -12.37
C SER A 457 -7.38 -17.02 -12.22
N PHE A 458 -6.99 -18.21 -11.76
CA PHE A 458 -5.59 -18.60 -11.63
C PHE A 458 -4.90 -18.73 -12.99
N TRP A 459 -5.44 -19.60 -13.87
CA TRP A 459 -4.84 -19.85 -15.17
C TRP A 459 -4.91 -18.62 -16.09
N GLY A 460 -6.04 -17.93 -16.07
CA GLY A 460 -6.23 -16.69 -16.84
C GLY A 460 -5.28 -15.59 -16.41
N PHE A 461 -5.03 -15.42 -15.10
CA PHE A 461 -4.04 -14.46 -14.63
C PHE A 461 -2.63 -14.79 -15.11
N LEU A 462 -2.21 -16.05 -15.04
CA LEU A 462 -0.88 -16.46 -15.54
C LEU A 462 -0.71 -16.19 -17.03
N ILE A 463 -1.72 -16.52 -17.83
CA ILE A 463 -1.73 -16.25 -19.27
C ILE A 463 -1.66 -14.73 -19.54
N CYS A 464 -2.50 -13.93 -18.87
CA CYS A 464 -2.52 -12.48 -19.01
C CYS A 464 -1.20 -11.84 -18.55
N ALA A 465 -0.62 -12.31 -17.45
CA ALA A 465 0.67 -11.86 -16.95
C ALA A 465 1.81 -12.14 -17.94
N ALA A 466 1.83 -13.34 -18.52
CA ALA A 466 2.79 -13.68 -19.57
C ALA A 466 2.62 -12.79 -20.82
N ILE A 467 1.37 -12.53 -21.24
CA ILE A 467 1.08 -11.65 -22.38
C ILE A 467 1.55 -10.21 -22.06
N ALA A 468 1.21 -9.66 -20.89
CA ALA A 468 1.66 -8.35 -20.46
C ALA A 468 3.18 -8.22 -20.51
N PHE A 469 3.88 -9.21 -19.96
CA PHE A 469 5.33 -9.27 -19.90
C PHE A 469 5.97 -9.33 -21.30
N VAL A 470 5.52 -10.26 -22.15
CA VAL A 470 6.10 -10.48 -23.49
C VAL A 470 5.81 -9.30 -24.41
N VAL A 471 4.57 -8.82 -24.46
CA VAL A 471 4.19 -7.68 -25.33
C VAL A 471 5.01 -6.43 -24.95
N SER A 472 5.11 -6.15 -23.64
CA SER A 472 5.90 -5.01 -23.16
C SER A 472 7.40 -5.19 -23.41
N ALA A 473 7.94 -6.41 -23.28
CA ALA A 473 9.35 -6.70 -23.54
C ALA A 473 9.71 -6.50 -25.02
N ILE A 474 8.90 -7.03 -25.92
CA ILE A 474 9.09 -6.86 -27.38
C ILE A 474 9.01 -5.37 -27.75
N GLY A 475 7.99 -4.67 -27.26
CA GLY A 475 7.83 -3.25 -27.49
C GLY A 475 9.02 -2.43 -26.99
N SER A 476 9.45 -2.66 -25.75
CA SER A 476 10.59 -1.97 -25.13
C SER A 476 11.90 -2.25 -25.90
N TYR A 477 12.13 -3.51 -26.28
CA TYR A 477 13.29 -3.88 -27.09
C TYR A 477 13.31 -3.15 -28.46
N ALA A 478 12.15 -3.00 -29.10
CA ALA A 478 12.04 -2.35 -30.40
C ALA A 478 12.30 -0.83 -30.36
N VAL A 479 11.85 -0.15 -29.25
CA VAL A 479 11.98 1.31 -29.13
C VAL A 479 13.27 1.75 -28.44
N THR A 480 14.09 0.84 -27.93
CA THR A 480 15.35 1.12 -27.24
C THR A 480 16.52 1.15 -28.23
N SER A 481 17.43 2.12 -28.07
CA SER A 481 18.70 2.16 -28.80
C SER A 481 19.75 1.31 -28.09
N ALA A 482 20.60 0.61 -28.86
CA ALA A 482 21.64 -0.25 -28.29
C ALA A 482 22.74 0.51 -27.56
N ASP A 483 22.98 1.77 -27.92
CA ASP A 483 24.04 2.62 -27.37
C ASP A 483 23.49 3.61 -26.30
N GLU A 484 22.24 3.42 -25.86
CA GLU A 484 21.60 4.22 -24.83
C GLU A 484 22.23 3.89 -23.46
N LYS A 485 22.65 4.94 -22.74
CA LYS A 485 23.11 4.86 -21.35
C LYS A 485 22.03 5.38 -20.43
N ALA A 486 21.94 4.80 -19.23
CA ALA A 486 20.95 5.20 -18.22
C ALA A 486 21.27 6.57 -17.63
#